data_f01d6e8cc032cb68858d9e93b047a236
#
_entry.id   f01d6e8cc032cb68858d9e93b047a236
#
_cell.length_a   1.000
_cell.length_b   1.000
_cell.length_c   1.000
_cell.angle_alpha   90.00
_cell.angle_beta   90.00
_cell.angle_gamma   90.00
#
_symmetry.space_group_name_H-M   'P 1'
#
loop_
_entity.id
_entity.type
_entity.pdbx_description
1 polymer ?
#
loop_
_entity_poly.entity_id
_entity_poly.type
_entity_poly.pdbx_seq_one_letter_code
_entity_poly.pdbx_strand_id
1 'polypeptide(L)'
;AKLAGAKVAFLSVGAGPIRARLSRLFVRWALALASYRSHRDTLSAELMRSLGVRGAGHVVPDLAYGLPVERGAAAARPVSSRWVVGINPVPFCDGRYWPDPDPRAYARYVATLAGFADWLAERGHRILFFPTQLRADPPVIADIREAMRAGGRSGCVLALPAITSLGDVMAAIARTDIVVANRYHGILLALLLEQPVLGLAYHGKSVELMRGMGQGQYVLEAGRCTADALIERFTALTARADAVRAVIRERVGGLREAVLAQYDRVFALVGDSAPQRPADRRVQPVGVGA
;
A
#
# COMPACT_ATOMS: atom_id res chain seq x y z
N ALA A 1 5.60 31.27 -6.79
CA ALA A 1 6.67 30.44 -7.37
C ALA A 1 6.81 30.71 -8.89
N LYS A 2 5.78 30.46 -9.69
CA LYS A 2 5.89 30.63 -11.17
C LYS A 2 6.25 32.06 -11.58
N LEU A 3 5.63 33.10 -10.97
CA LEU A 3 5.93 34.50 -11.24
C LEU A 3 7.38 34.89 -10.85
N ALA A 4 8.00 34.13 -9.95
CA ALA A 4 9.40 34.29 -9.57
C ALA A 4 10.35 33.40 -10.41
N GLY A 5 9.91 32.90 -11.55
CA GLY A 5 10.73 32.06 -12.44
C GLY A 5 10.88 30.60 -12.02
N ALA A 6 10.30 30.17 -10.88
CA ALA A 6 10.44 28.80 -10.40
C ALA A 6 9.74 27.78 -11.34
N LYS A 7 10.36 26.64 -11.54
CA LYS A 7 9.74 25.48 -12.18
C LYS A 7 8.81 24.80 -11.18
N VAL A 8 7.61 24.45 -11.61
CA VAL A 8 6.61 23.73 -10.80
C VAL A 8 6.37 22.36 -11.40
N ALA A 9 6.54 21.33 -10.61
CA ALA A 9 6.30 19.94 -11.03
C ALA A 9 5.30 19.24 -10.11
N PHE A 10 4.33 18.55 -10.69
CA PHE A 10 3.43 17.63 -10.02
C PHE A 10 3.85 16.21 -10.39
N LEU A 11 4.29 15.44 -9.40
CA LEU A 11 4.88 14.12 -9.61
C LEU A 11 3.96 13.03 -9.08
N SER A 12 3.52 12.12 -9.95
CA SER A 12 2.72 10.93 -9.60
C SER A 12 1.54 11.24 -8.68
N VAL A 13 0.83 12.35 -8.96
CA VAL A 13 -0.25 12.82 -8.08
C VAL A 13 -1.48 11.95 -8.28
N GLY A 14 -1.95 11.31 -7.18
CA GLY A 14 -3.25 10.66 -7.12
C GLY A 14 -4.36 11.66 -6.86
N ALA A 15 -5.42 11.65 -7.66
CA ALA A 15 -6.57 12.51 -7.47
C ALA A 15 -7.82 11.71 -7.07
N GLY A 16 -8.61 12.30 -6.18
CA GLY A 16 -9.96 11.82 -5.83
C GLY A 16 -11.05 12.68 -6.44
N PRO A 17 -12.32 12.33 -6.23
CA PRO A 17 -13.44 13.09 -6.77
C PRO A 17 -13.41 14.53 -6.26
N ILE A 18 -13.38 15.50 -7.20
CA ILE A 18 -13.42 16.94 -6.92
C ILE A 18 -14.81 17.44 -7.24
N ARG A 19 -15.64 17.63 -6.20
CA ARG A 19 -17.06 17.97 -6.35
C ARG A 19 -17.29 19.48 -6.45
N ALA A 20 -16.59 20.28 -5.64
CA ALA A 20 -16.79 21.72 -5.60
C ALA A 20 -16.27 22.43 -6.86
N ARG A 21 -17.09 23.27 -7.47
CA ARG A 21 -16.75 24.01 -8.72
C ARG A 21 -15.48 24.85 -8.56
N LEU A 22 -15.33 25.53 -7.42
CA LEU A 22 -14.17 26.35 -7.14
C LEU A 22 -12.89 25.53 -7.03
N SER A 23 -12.93 24.36 -6.36
CA SER A 23 -11.79 23.43 -6.29
C SER A 23 -11.39 22.93 -7.67
N ARG A 24 -12.37 22.66 -8.57
CA ARG A 24 -12.10 22.27 -9.96
C ARG A 24 -11.35 23.37 -10.71
N LEU A 25 -11.74 24.63 -10.52
CA LEU A 25 -11.09 25.79 -11.15
C LEU A 25 -9.64 25.94 -10.64
N PHE A 26 -9.42 25.89 -9.33
CA PHE A 26 -8.07 25.99 -8.74
C PHE A 26 -7.15 24.87 -9.20
N VAL A 27 -7.62 23.63 -9.24
CA VAL A 27 -6.84 22.50 -9.75
C VAL A 27 -6.46 22.70 -11.21
N ARG A 28 -7.38 23.16 -12.07
CA ARG A 28 -7.08 23.50 -13.47
C ARG A 28 -5.98 24.55 -13.58
N TRP A 29 -6.07 25.64 -12.83
CA TRP A 29 -5.09 26.70 -12.85
C TRP A 29 -3.73 26.23 -12.32
N ALA A 30 -3.71 25.52 -11.20
CA ALA A 30 -2.47 24.97 -10.64
C ALA A 30 -1.74 24.07 -11.64
N LEU A 31 -2.49 23.16 -12.29
CA LEU A 31 -1.94 22.26 -13.28
C LEU A 31 -1.55 22.96 -14.59
N ALA A 32 -2.28 24.02 -14.98
CA ALA A 32 -1.91 24.82 -16.16
C ALA A 32 -0.57 25.57 -15.99
N LEU A 33 -0.25 25.94 -14.75
CA LEU A 33 1.01 26.61 -14.41
C LEU A 33 2.20 25.64 -14.26
N ALA A 34 1.95 24.33 -14.22
CA ALA A 34 3.00 23.33 -14.03
C ALA A 34 3.93 23.22 -15.25
N SER A 35 5.23 23.11 -15.00
CA SER A 35 6.27 22.82 -15.99
C SER A 35 6.32 21.33 -16.33
N TYR A 36 5.95 20.48 -15.39
CA TYR A 36 5.81 19.03 -15.54
C TYR A 36 4.61 18.51 -14.77
N ARG A 37 3.94 17.49 -15.29
CA ARG A 37 2.78 16.84 -14.67
C ARG A 37 2.80 15.36 -14.93
N SER A 38 2.61 14.59 -13.88
CA SER A 38 2.29 13.17 -13.96
C SER A 38 1.23 12.78 -12.94
N HIS A 39 0.46 11.77 -13.28
CA HIS A 39 -0.59 11.21 -12.46
C HIS A 39 -0.21 9.79 -12.05
N ARG A 40 -0.54 9.42 -10.82
CA ARG A 40 -0.17 8.14 -10.24
C ARG A 40 -0.88 6.95 -10.90
N ASP A 41 -2.08 7.17 -11.38
CA ASP A 41 -2.98 6.15 -11.90
C ASP A 41 -3.85 6.71 -13.04
N THR A 42 -4.41 5.81 -13.82
CA THR A 42 -5.27 6.13 -14.96
C THR A 42 -6.52 6.89 -14.54
N LEU A 43 -7.13 6.52 -13.39
CA LEU A 43 -8.33 7.18 -12.86
C LEU A 43 -8.03 8.65 -12.55
N SER A 44 -6.88 8.94 -11.96
CA SER A 44 -6.45 10.32 -11.70
C SER A 44 -6.24 11.12 -12.99
N ALA A 45 -5.62 10.51 -14.01
CA ALA A 45 -5.42 11.15 -15.30
C ALA A 45 -6.76 11.42 -16.02
N GLU A 46 -7.69 10.49 -15.97
CA GLU A 46 -9.04 10.64 -16.53
C GLU A 46 -9.83 11.73 -15.82
N LEU A 47 -9.77 11.78 -14.48
CA LEU A 47 -10.38 12.85 -13.71
C LEU A 47 -9.82 14.21 -14.13
N MET A 48 -8.50 14.36 -14.28
CA MET A 48 -7.91 15.63 -14.73
C MET A 48 -8.35 16.00 -16.15
N ARG A 49 -8.47 15.03 -17.05
CA ARG A 49 -9.02 15.25 -18.40
C ARG A 49 -10.48 15.74 -18.35
N SER A 50 -11.30 15.11 -17.52
CA SER A 50 -12.72 15.50 -17.32
C SER A 50 -12.87 16.91 -16.76
N LEU A 51 -11.88 17.40 -16.02
CA LEU A 51 -11.82 18.79 -15.54
C LEU A 51 -11.36 19.79 -16.60
N GLY A 52 -11.06 19.36 -17.81
CA GLY A 52 -10.59 20.20 -18.91
C GLY A 52 -9.12 20.62 -18.78
N VAL A 53 -8.29 19.85 -18.08
CA VAL A 53 -6.84 20.05 -18.06
C VAL A 53 -6.27 19.57 -19.40
N ARG A 54 -5.80 20.51 -20.24
CA ARG A 54 -5.19 20.20 -21.53
C ARG A 54 -3.78 19.65 -21.34
N GLY A 55 -3.35 18.76 -22.25
CA GLY A 55 -2.05 18.11 -22.15
C GLY A 55 -2.00 17.24 -20.90
N ALA A 56 -2.89 16.23 -20.83
CA ALA A 56 -2.87 15.25 -19.77
C ALA A 56 -1.45 14.74 -19.58
N GLY A 57 -0.91 14.92 -18.37
CA GLY A 57 0.43 14.50 -18.02
C GLY A 57 0.60 12.98 -18.17
N HIS A 58 1.83 12.52 -18.06
CA HIS A 58 2.13 11.10 -18.09
C HIS A 58 1.48 10.35 -16.93
N VAL A 59 1.07 9.11 -17.14
CA VAL A 59 0.75 8.20 -16.03
C VAL A 59 2.07 7.56 -15.61
N VAL A 60 2.50 7.87 -14.39
CA VAL A 60 3.73 7.34 -13.79
C VAL A 60 3.37 6.82 -12.41
N PRO A 61 3.76 5.60 -12.05
CA PRO A 61 3.35 4.96 -10.82
C PRO A 61 3.74 5.77 -9.58
N ASP A 62 3.23 5.35 -8.42
CA ASP A 62 3.51 6.00 -7.13
C ASP A 62 5.02 6.12 -6.89
N LEU A 63 5.47 7.26 -6.40
CA LEU A 63 6.89 7.54 -6.14
C LEU A 63 7.51 6.53 -5.16
N ALA A 64 6.71 5.87 -4.34
CA ALA A 64 7.18 4.83 -3.44
C ALA A 64 7.89 3.67 -4.18
N TYR A 65 7.58 3.40 -5.45
CA TYR A 65 8.34 2.41 -6.24
C TYR A 65 9.80 2.84 -6.49
N GLY A 66 10.14 4.11 -6.33
CA GLY A 66 11.51 4.61 -6.37
C GLY A 66 12.30 4.44 -5.07
N LEU A 67 11.67 4.01 -3.99
CA LEU A 67 12.36 3.81 -2.70
C LEU A 67 13.47 2.76 -2.84
N PRO A 68 14.65 3.00 -2.24
CA PRO A 68 15.66 1.98 -2.11
C PRO A 68 15.14 0.88 -1.17
N VAL A 69 14.79 -0.25 -1.73
CA VAL A 69 14.47 -1.44 -0.95
C VAL A 69 15.72 -2.29 -0.93
N GLU A 70 16.29 -2.50 0.24
CA GLU A 70 17.24 -3.60 0.41
C GLU A 70 16.46 -4.88 0.10
N ARG A 71 16.74 -5.46 -1.05
CA ARG A 71 16.28 -6.81 -1.36
C ARG A 71 17.01 -7.73 -0.39
N GLY A 72 16.49 -7.85 0.82
CA GLY A 72 16.79 -8.98 1.64
C GLY A 72 16.48 -10.17 0.73
N ALA A 73 17.49 -10.97 0.44
CA ALA A 73 17.26 -12.23 -0.22
C ALA A 73 16.08 -12.84 0.53
N ALA A 74 14.90 -12.88 -0.12
CA ALA A 74 13.88 -13.81 0.27
C ALA A 74 14.57 -15.15 0.12
N ALA A 75 15.30 -15.54 1.16
CA ALA A 75 15.89 -16.86 1.26
C ALA A 75 14.72 -17.77 0.94
N ALA A 76 14.87 -18.60 -0.07
CA ALA A 76 13.89 -19.61 -0.41
C ALA A 76 13.56 -20.31 0.89
N ARG A 77 12.52 -19.81 1.59
CA ARG A 77 12.07 -20.45 2.82
C ARG A 77 11.53 -21.78 2.37
N PRO A 78 11.94 -22.87 3.02
CA PRO A 78 11.31 -24.14 2.77
C PRO A 78 9.81 -23.89 2.85
N VAL A 79 9.02 -24.50 1.98
CA VAL A 79 7.56 -24.47 1.97
C VAL A 79 7.12 -24.96 3.35
N SER A 80 7.23 -24.05 4.34
CA SER A 80 6.76 -24.33 5.68
C SER A 80 5.27 -24.24 5.60
N SER A 81 4.57 -25.24 6.08
CA SER A 81 3.11 -25.23 6.22
C SER A 81 2.61 -24.10 7.13
N ARG A 82 3.50 -23.25 7.66
CA ARG A 82 3.19 -22.18 8.61
C ARG A 82 3.67 -20.83 8.10
N TRP A 83 2.72 -19.96 7.75
CA TRP A 83 2.96 -18.60 7.25
C TRP A 83 3.00 -17.57 8.37
N VAL A 84 3.78 -16.52 8.19
CA VAL A 84 3.64 -15.26 8.93
C VAL A 84 2.76 -14.34 8.09
N VAL A 85 1.55 -14.07 8.55
CA VAL A 85 0.55 -13.27 7.83
C VAL A 85 0.50 -11.87 8.43
N GLY A 86 0.85 -10.88 7.62
CA GLY A 86 0.69 -9.47 7.96
C GLY A 86 -0.75 -9.03 7.77
N ILE A 87 -1.36 -8.36 8.75
CA ILE A 87 -2.71 -7.80 8.63
C ILE A 87 -2.65 -6.30 8.87
N ASN A 88 -3.06 -5.54 7.84
CA ASN A 88 -3.14 -4.08 7.88
C ASN A 88 -4.61 -3.64 7.73
N PRO A 89 -5.37 -3.49 8.83
CA PRO A 89 -6.76 -3.07 8.78
C PRO A 89 -6.89 -1.55 8.67
N VAL A 90 -8.12 -1.08 8.38
CA VAL A 90 -8.53 0.33 8.44
C VAL A 90 -9.73 0.47 9.35
N PRO A 91 -10.03 1.65 9.91
CA PRO A 91 -11.25 1.90 10.67
C PRO A 91 -12.47 2.02 9.72
N PHE A 92 -12.79 0.95 9.00
CA PHE A 92 -13.85 0.90 8.00
C PHE A 92 -15.22 1.11 8.64
N CYS A 93 -15.90 2.22 8.30
CA CYS A 93 -17.17 2.66 8.89
C CYS A 93 -17.14 2.92 10.42
N ASP A 94 -15.96 3.05 11.00
CA ASP A 94 -15.77 3.32 12.44
C ASP A 94 -16.16 4.77 12.77
N GLY A 95 -17.05 4.96 13.75
CA GLY A 95 -17.50 6.28 14.19
C GLY A 95 -16.40 7.20 14.71
N ARG A 96 -15.24 6.68 15.05
CA ARG A 96 -14.08 7.48 15.49
C ARG A 96 -13.36 8.20 14.33
N TYR A 97 -13.47 7.69 13.10
CA TYR A 97 -12.61 8.13 11.98
C TYR A 97 -13.30 8.20 10.61
N TRP A 98 -14.48 7.57 10.46
CA TRP A 98 -15.16 7.51 9.15
C TRP A 98 -16.14 8.64 8.98
N PRO A 99 -16.19 9.32 7.81
CA PRO A 99 -17.11 10.45 7.59
C PRO A 99 -18.58 10.07 7.73
N ASP A 100 -18.95 8.88 7.22
CA ASP A 100 -20.30 8.34 7.28
C ASP A 100 -20.24 7.01 8.05
N PRO A 101 -20.31 7.03 9.39
CA PRO A 101 -20.14 5.84 10.21
C PRO A 101 -21.33 4.90 10.12
N ASP A 102 -21.03 3.58 10.12
CA ASP A 102 -22.02 2.52 10.28
C ASP A 102 -21.52 1.51 11.33
N PRO A 103 -21.99 1.59 12.57
CA PRO A 103 -21.57 0.70 13.65
C PRO A 103 -21.78 -0.79 13.34
N ARG A 104 -22.84 -1.13 12.58
CA ARG A 104 -23.12 -2.53 12.20
C ARG A 104 -22.11 -3.01 11.16
N ALA A 105 -21.79 -2.18 10.17
CA ALA A 105 -20.77 -2.49 9.18
C ALA A 105 -19.38 -2.61 9.84
N TYR A 106 -19.05 -1.73 10.78
CA TYR A 106 -17.82 -1.81 11.55
C TYR A 106 -17.72 -3.10 12.37
N ALA A 107 -18.77 -3.43 13.12
CA ALA A 107 -18.80 -4.65 13.92
C ALA A 107 -18.65 -5.93 13.05
N ARG A 108 -19.32 -5.98 11.89
CA ARG A 108 -19.14 -7.10 10.94
C ARG A 108 -17.72 -7.17 10.40
N TYR A 109 -17.12 -6.03 10.07
CA TYR A 109 -15.75 -5.97 9.57
C TYR A 109 -14.75 -6.47 10.61
N VAL A 110 -14.86 -6.02 11.86
CA VAL A 110 -14.03 -6.49 12.97
C VAL A 110 -14.20 -8.00 13.18
N ALA A 111 -15.45 -8.49 13.24
CA ALA A 111 -15.73 -9.91 13.41
C ALA A 111 -15.18 -10.77 12.26
N THR A 112 -15.25 -10.26 11.03
CA THR A 112 -14.68 -10.93 9.83
C THR A 112 -13.17 -11.11 9.96
N LEU A 113 -12.45 -10.04 10.31
CA LEU A 113 -10.99 -10.11 10.46
C LEU A 113 -10.57 -10.92 11.69
N ALA A 114 -11.31 -10.84 12.79
CA ALA A 114 -11.08 -11.67 13.97
C ALA A 114 -11.29 -13.16 13.67
N GLY A 115 -12.38 -13.53 12.99
CA GLY A 115 -12.65 -14.91 12.58
C GLY A 115 -11.59 -15.47 11.61
N PHE A 116 -11.12 -14.65 10.69
CA PHE A 116 -10.00 -15.03 9.83
C PHE A 116 -8.69 -15.20 10.60
N ALA A 117 -8.39 -14.31 11.54
CA ALA A 117 -7.23 -14.41 12.41
C ALA A 117 -7.27 -15.65 13.31
N ASP A 118 -8.44 -16.00 13.87
CA ASP A 118 -8.64 -17.23 14.62
C ASP A 118 -8.39 -18.47 13.77
N TRP A 119 -8.91 -18.49 12.53
CA TRP A 119 -8.67 -19.57 11.58
C TRP A 119 -7.18 -19.74 11.25
N LEU A 120 -6.43 -18.63 11.07
CA LEU A 120 -4.98 -18.66 10.90
C LEU A 120 -4.27 -19.28 12.11
N ALA A 121 -4.65 -18.85 13.31
CA ALA A 121 -4.09 -19.33 14.57
C ALA A 121 -4.31 -20.84 14.78
N GLU A 122 -5.52 -21.33 14.50
CA GLU A 122 -5.87 -22.75 14.59
C GLU A 122 -5.04 -23.66 13.69
N ARG A 123 -4.55 -23.09 12.57
CA ARG A 123 -3.66 -23.78 11.62
C ARG A 123 -2.18 -23.58 11.89
N GLY A 124 -1.86 -22.92 13.01
CA GLY A 124 -0.50 -22.68 13.44
C GLY A 124 0.23 -21.60 12.63
N HIS A 125 -0.50 -20.78 11.86
CA HIS A 125 0.07 -19.58 11.25
C HIS A 125 0.35 -18.51 12.32
N ARG A 126 1.29 -17.62 12.03
CA ARG A 126 1.60 -16.48 12.91
C ARG A 126 1.02 -15.21 12.30
N ILE A 127 0.59 -14.29 13.13
CA ILE A 127 -0.10 -13.07 12.71
C ILE A 127 0.71 -11.86 13.16
N LEU A 128 0.94 -10.93 12.25
CA LEU A 128 1.56 -9.64 12.53
C LEU A 128 0.60 -8.52 12.17
N PHE A 129 -0.08 -7.92 13.13
CA PHE A 129 -0.85 -6.71 12.88
C PHE A 129 0.08 -5.52 12.78
N PHE A 130 -0.08 -4.70 11.73
CA PHE A 130 0.71 -3.48 11.57
C PHE A 130 -0.14 -2.30 11.08
N PRO A 131 0.04 -1.10 11.66
CA PRO A 131 -0.58 0.12 11.20
C PRO A 131 0.24 0.74 10.05
N THR A 132 -0.44 1.49 9.18
CA THR A 132 0.19 2.42 8.24
C THR A 132 -0.27 3.86 8.49
N GLN A 133 -1.33 4.03 9.27
CA GLN A 133 -1.77 5.32 9.80
C GLN A 133 -1.84 5.25 11.34
N LEU A 134 -0.86 5.87 11.99
CA LEU A 134 -0.61 5.69 13.43
C LEU A 134 -1.73 6.19 14.34
N ARG A 135 -2.59 7.13 13.89
CA ARG A 135 -3.73 7.60 14.70
C ARG A 135 -4.96 6.71 14.59
N ALA A 136 -5.21 6.14 13.42
CA ALA A 136 -6.50 5.50 13.12
C ALA A 136 -6.45 3.96 13.10
N ASP A 137 -5.30 3.36 12.74
CA ASP A 137 -5.22 1.91 12.62
C ASP A 137 -5.03 1.18 13.97
N PRO A 138 -4.27 1.70 14.96
CA PRO A 138 -4.09 0.99 16.23
C PRO A 138 -5.38 0.67 16.98
N PRO A 139 -6.38 1.58 17.09
CA PRO A 139 -7.65 1.24 17.71
C PRO A 139 -8.39 0.07 17.06
N VAL A 140 -8.44 -0.01 15.73
CA VAL A 140 -9.10 -1.13 15.06
C VAL A 140 -8.31 -2.43 15.19
N ILE A 141 -6.98 -2.36 15.23
CA ILE A 141 -6.15 -3.53 15.56
C ILE A 141 -6.48 -4.05 16.96
N ALA A 142 -6.65 -3.16 17.94
CA ALA A 142 -7.05 -3.54 19.31
C ALA A 142 -8.43 -4.21 19.31
N ASP A 143 -9.43 -3.61 18.65
CA ASP A 143 -10.79 -4.14 18.56
C ASP A 143 -10.82 -5.55 17.92
N ILE A 144 -10.05 -5.75 16.83
CA ILE A 144 -9.93 -7.06 16.17
C ILE A 144 -9.31 -8.09 17.13
N ARG A 145 -8.22 -7.71 17.82
CA ARG A 145 -7.54 -8.59 18.78
C ARG A 145 -8.43 -8.94 19.98
N GLU A 146 -9.25 -8.01 20.42
CA GLU A 146 -10.23 -8.26 21.49
C GLU A 146 -11.34 -9.22 21.04
N ALA A 147 -11.79 -9.08 19.78
CA ALA A 147 -12.82 -9.95 19.21
C ALA A 147 -12.30 -11.37 18.88
N MET A 148 -10.98 -11.60 18.78
CA MET A 148 -10.40 -12.93 18.61
C MET A 148 -10.64 -13.80 19.85
N ARG A 149 -10.79 -15.12 19.63
CA ARG A 149 -10.88 -16.10 20.72
C ARG A 149 -9.61 -16.11 21.57
N ALA A 150 -9.73 -16.39 22.87
CA ALA A 150 -8.61 -16.35 23.80
C ALA A 150 -7.44 -17.27 23.37
N GLY A 151 -7.73 -18.44 22.83
CA GLY A 151 -6.72 -19.37 22.31
C GLY A 151 -5.95 -18.84 21.09
N GLY A 152 -6.59 -18.02 20.25
CA GLY A 152 -5.95 -17.38 19.09
C GLY A 152 -5.07 -16.19 19.45
N ARG A 153 -5.31 -15.53 20.60
CA ARG A 153 -4.56 -14.36 21.05
C ARG A 153 -3.20 -14.69 21.64
N SER A 154 -3.06 -15.82 22.32
CA SER A 154 -1.83 -16.20 23.00
C SER A 154 -0.92 -17.04 22.10
N GLY A 155 0.26 -16.52 21.80
CA GLY A 155 1.35 -17.23 21.13
C GLY A 155 1.38 -17.15 19.59
N CYS A 156 0.28 -16.87 18.88
CA CYS A 156 0.28 -16.72 17.42
C CYS A 156 0.40 -15.26 16.95
N VAL A 157 -0.05 -14.28 17.75
CA VAL A 157 0.08 -12.86 17.41
C VAL A 157 1.48 -12.38 17.81
N LEU A 158 2.24 -11.95 16.79
CA LEU A 158 3.59 -11.46 17.00
C LEU A 158 3.59 -10.06 17.60
N ALA A 159 4.51 -9.83 18.52
CA ALA A 159 4.81 -8.49 18.99
C ALA A 159 5.41 -7.66 17.86
N LEU A 160 4.93 -6.43 17.72
CA LEU A 160 5.46 -5.43 16.81
C LEU A 160 6.11 -4.33 17.64
N PRO A 161 7.38 -3.97 17.40
CA PRO A 161 7.99 -2.76 17.94
C PRO A 161 7.19 -1.51 17.55
N ALA A 162 7.36 -0.43 18.29
CA ALA A 162 6.72 0.83 17.97
C ALA A 162 7.05 1.25 16.52
N ILE A 163 6.03 1.57 15.74
CA ILE A 163 6.19 2.10 14.40
C ILE A 163 6.23 3.64 14.49
N THR A 164 7.35 4.22 14.10
CA THR A 164 7.59 5.66 14.13
C THR A 164 8.00 6.22 12.77
N SER A 165 8.37 5.35 11.85
CA SER A 165 8.87 5.69 10.53
C SER A 165 8.34 4.77 9.43
N LEU A 166 8.51 5.18 8.18
CA LEU A 166 8.27 4.31 7.02
C LEU A 166 9.17 3.07 7.05
N GLY A 167 10.41 3.20 7.52
CA GLY A 167 11.34 2.09 7.67
C GLY A 167 10.79 1.01 8.60
N ASP A 168 10.16 1.40 9.73
CA ASP A 168 9.56 0.45 10.68
C ASP A 168 8.38 -0.31 10.03
N VAL A 169 7.56 0.38 9.22
CA VAL A 169 6.47 -0.28 8.47
C VAL A 169 7.04 -1.30 7.48
N MET A 170 8.07 -0.91 6.72
CA MET A 170 8.72 -1.80 5.77
C MET A 170 9.38 -2.99 6.47
N ALA A 171 10.04 -2.77 7.60
CA ALA A 171 10.62 -3.84 8.43
C ALA A 171 9.54 -4.79 8.97
N ALA A 172 8.38 -4.27 9.38
CA ALA A 172 7.24 -5.10 9.80
C ALA A 172 6.75 -5.98 8.64
N ILE A 173 6.54 -5.41 7.46
CA ILE A 173 6.10 -6.14 6.26
C ILE A 173 7.16 -7.17 5.84
N ALA A 174 8.45 -6.85 5.90
CA ALA A 174 9.54 -7.79 5.56
C ALA A 174 9.59 -9.04 6.47
N ARG A 175 8.99 -8.98 7.66
CA ARG A 175 8.83 -10.14 8.56
C ARG A 175 7.67 -11.05 8.20
N THR A 176 6.85 -10.69 7.22
CA THR A 176 5.67 -11.44 6.79
C THR A 176 5.96 -12.23 5.51
N ASP A 177 5.19 -13.26 5.27
CA ASP A 177 5.25 -14.07 4.05
C ASP A 177 4.12 -13.69 3.07
N ILE A 178 2.98 -13.24 3.61
CA ILE A 178 1.77 -12.82 2.90
C ILE A 178 1.16 -11.65 3.66
N VAL A 179 0.58 -10.71 2.94
CA VAL A 179 -0.06 -9.54 3.54
C VAL A 179 -1.54 -9.48 3.18
N VAL A 180 -2.40 -9.26 4.17
CA VAL A 180 -3.81 -8.90 4.01
C VAL A 180 -3.95 -7.42 4.34
N ALA A 181 -4.26 -6.58 3.36
CA ALA A 181 -4.23 -5.14 3.56
C ALA A 181 -5.45 -4.42 2.98
N ASN A 182 -5.95 -3.44 3.73
CA ASN A 182 -6.98 -2.52 3.29
C ASN A 182 -6.40 -1.20 2.77
N ARG A 183 -5.36 -0.67 3.41
CA ARG A 183 -4.76 0.60 3.03
C ARG A 183 -4.04 0.49 1.69
N TYR A 184 -4.23 1.49 0.84
CA TYR A 184 -3.52 1.59 -0.45
C TYR A 184 -2.00 1.45 -0.28
N HIS A 185 -1.40 2.20 0.65
CA HIS A 185 0.04 2.11 0.89
C HIS A 185 0.44 0.82 1.62
N GLY A 186 -0.46 0.20 2.40
CA GLY A 186 -0.23 -1.14 2.95
C GLY A 186 -0.08 -2.19 1.85
N ILE A 187 -0.97 -2.15 0.84
CA ILE A 187 -0.89 -2.98 -0.36
C ILE A 187 0.38 -2.65 -1.15
N LEU A 188 0.62 -1.37 -1.44
CA LEU A 188 1.74 -0.91 -2.27
C LEU A 188 3.09 -1.30 -1.67
N LEU A 189 3.30 -1.07 -0.37
CA LEU A 189 4.55 -1.41 0.31
C LEU A 189 4.79 -2.91 0.38
N ALA A 190 3.73 -3.71 0.56
CA ALA A 190 3.84 -5.17 0.50
C ALA A 190 4.25 -5.64 -0.90
N LEU A 191 3.64 -5.09 -1.95
CA LEU A 191 4.02 -5.37 -3.34
C LEU A 191 5.45 -4.92 -3.64
N LEU A 192 5.87 -3.75 -3.15
CA LEU A 192 7.24 -3.24 -3.28
C LEU A 192 8.28 -4.18 -2.66
N LEU A 193 7.91 -4.83 -1.54
CA LEU A 193 8.70 -5.86 -0.86
C LEU A 193 8.49 -7.27 -1.44
N GLU A 194 7.86 -7.38 -2.60
CA GLU A 194 7.59 -8.62 -3.32
C GLU A 194 6.73 -9.63 -2.53
N GLN A 195 5.97 -9.16 -1.53
CA GLN A 195 5.07 -10.02 -0.78
C GLN A 195 3.76 -10.25 -1.54
N PRO A 196 3.23 -11.50 -1.60
CA PRO A 196 1.88 -11.76 -2.06
C PRO A 196 0.86 -11.03 -1.20
N VAL A 197 -0.13 -10.41 -1.86
CA VAL A 197 -1.12 -9.56 -1.18
C VAL A 197 -2.53 -10.06 -1.45
N LEU A 198 -3.34 -10.11 -0.38
CA LEU A 198 -4.78 -10.18 -0.43
C LEU A 198 -5.33 -8.80 -0.09
N GLY A 199 -5.88 -8.11 -1.08
CA GLY A 199 -6.38 -6.75 -0.95
C GLY A 199 -7.83 -6.71 -0.46
N LEU A 200 -8.10 -5.97 0.61
CA LEU A 200 -9.46 -5.68 1.08
C LEU A 200 -9.82 -4.25 0.65
N ALA A 201 -10.34 -4.11 -0.57
CA ALA A 201 -10.61 -2.80 -1.15
C ALA A 201 -11.91 -2.18 -0.61
N TYR A 202 -11.86 -0.91 -0.26
CA TYR A 202 -13.03 -0.09 0.03
C TYR A 202 -13.15 1.09 -0.95
N HIS A 203 -12.25 1.18 -1.94
CA HIS A 203 -12.31 2.13 -3.05
C HIS A 203 -11.57 1.59 -4.28
N GLY A 204 -11.89 2.12 -5.47
CA GLY A 204 -11.39 1.64 -6.77
C GLY A 204 -9.88 1.68 -6.95
N LYS A 205 -9.17 2.61 -6.28
CA LYS A 205 -7.70 2.75 -6.43
C LYS A 205 -6.92 1.50 -6.00
N SER A 206 -7.35 0.84 -4.91
CA SER A 206 -6.72 -0.41 -4.46
C SER A 206 -7.00 -1.55 -5.45
N VAL A 207 -8.18 -1.59 -6.05
CA VAL A 207 -8.53 -2.57 -7.10
C VAL A 207 -7.67 -2.35 -8.34
N GLU A 208 -7.51 -1.10 -8.78
CA GLU A 208 -6.68 -0.75 -9.94
C GLU A 208 -5.21 -1.13 -9.72
N LEU A 209 -4.67 -0.80 -8.53
CA LEU A 209 -3.31 -1.19 -8.15
C LEU A 209 -3.11 -2.71 -8.25
N MET A 210 -4.00 -3.49 -7.64
CA MET A 210 -3.91 -4.95 -7.63
C MET A 210 -4.07 -5.54 -9.03
N ARG A 211 -4.96 -5.00 -9.86
CA ARG A 211 -5.10 -5.41 -11.27
C ARG A 211 -3.85 -5.10 -12.08
N GLY A 212 -3.30 -3.90 -11.93
CA GLY A 212 -2.05 -3.50 -12.58
C GLY A 212 -0.86 -4.40 -12.20
N MET A 213 -0.90 -4.97 -11.00
CA MET A 213 0.09 -5.94 -10.52
C MET A 213 -0.21 -7.39 -10.92
N GLY A 214 -1.23 -7.66 -11.73
CA GLY A 214 -1.66 -9.01 -12.10
C GLY A 214 -2.28 -9.80 -10.93
N GLN A 215 -2.72 -9.10 -9.88
CA GLN A 215 -3.24 -9.69 -8.63
C GLN A 215 -4.74 -9.41 -8.42
N GLY A 216 -5.47 -9.02 -9.46
CA GLY A 216 -6.88 -8.65 -9.36
C GLY A 216 -7.80 -9.74 -8.79
N GLN A 217 -7.45 -11.02 -8.98
CA GLN A 217 -8.16 -12.17 -8.43
C GLN A 217 -8.05 -12.27 -6.89
N TYR A 218 -7.08 -11.60 -6.29
CA TYR A 218 -6.87 -11.58 -4.83
C TYR A 218 -7.40 -10.30 -4.18
N VAL A 219 -8.41 -9.67 -4.77
CA VAL A 219 -9.10 -8.51 -4.20
C VAL A 219 -10.49 -8.90 -3.76
N LEU A 220 -10.85 -8.51 -2.54
CA LEU A 220 -12.19 -8.61 -1.97
C LEU A 220 -12.70 -7.21 -1.61
N GLU A 221 -14.02 -7.02 -1.65
CA GLU A 221 -14.65 -5.77 -1.21
C GLU A 221 -14.83 -5.78 0.32
N ALA A 222 -14.22 -4.83 1.02
CA ALA A 222 -14.22 -4.78 2.49
C ALA A 222 -15.63 -4.79 3.12
N GLY A 223 -16.59 -4.10 2.50
CA GLY A 223 -17.96 -4.01 3.00
C GLY A 223 -18.80 -5.28 2.86
N ARG A 224 -18.37 -6.23 2.00
CA ARG A 224 -19.08 -7.50 1.71
C ARG A 224 -18.28 -8.73 2.05
N CYS A 225 -17.06 -8.54 2.51
CA CYS A 225 -16.14 -9.63 2.82
C CYS A 225 -16.62 -10.43 4.03
N THR A 226 -16.52 -11.75 3.95
CA THR A 226 -16.73 -12.69 5.06
C THR A 226 -15.43 -13.40 5.41
N ALA A 227 -15.35 -13.99 6.61
CA ALA A 227 -14.18 -14.77 7.00
C ALA A 227 -13.94 -15.96 6.04
N ASP A 228 -15.00 -16.63 5.59
CA ASP A 228 -14.89 -17.73 4.65
C ASP A 228 -14.33 -17.29 3.29
N ALA A 229 -14.77 -16.14 2.78
CA ALA A 229 -14.22 -15.57 1.54
C ALA A 229 -12.74 -15.21 1.67
N LEU A 230 -12.33 -14.71 2.84
CA LEU A 230 -10.90 -14.46 3.15
C LEU A 230 -10.10 -15.75 3.17
N ILE A 231 -10.63 -16.79 3.83
CA ILE A 231 -10.01 -18.11 3.94
C ILE A 231 -9.84 -18.75 2.56
N GLU A 232 -10.90 -18.74 1.74
CA GLU A 232 -10.85 -19.27 0.38
C GLU A 232 -9.77 -18.57 -0.44
N ARG A 233 -9.77 -17.24 -0.41
CA ARG A 233 -8.85 -16.43 -1.21
C ARG A 233 -7.41 -16.53 -0.72
N PHE A 234 -7.21 -16.62 0.60
CA PHE A 234 -5.91 -16.86 1.22
C PHE A 234 -5.36 -18.24 0.83
N THR A 235 -6.19 -19.28 0.89
CA THR A 235 -5.80 -20.63 0.49
C THR A 235 -5.40 -20.70 -0.99
N ALA A 236 -6.16 -20.03 -1.88
CA ALA A 236 -5.82 -19.93 -3.29
C ALA A 236 -4.50 -19.17 -3.52
N LEU A 237 -4.25 -18.10 -2.75
CA LEU A 237 -3.02 -17.31 -2.83
C LEU A 237 -1.80 -18.11 -2.35
N THR A 238 -1.91 -18.80 -1.20
CA THR A 238 -0.82 -19.60 -0.63
C THR A 238 -0.40 -20.75 -1.54
N ALA A 239 -1.35 -21.40 -2.20
CA ALA A 239 -1.08 -22.48 -3.17
C ALA A 239 -0.24 -22.02 -4.37
N ARG A 240 -0.17 -20.72 -4.64
CA ARG A 240 0.54 -20.11 -5.78
C ARG A 240 1.53 -19.02 -5.37
N ALA A 241 1.92 -18.96 -4.10
CA ALA A 241 2.68 -17.85 -3.55
C ALA A 241 3.97 -17.55 -4.31
N ASP A 242 4.74 -18.56 -4.72
CA ASP A 242 6.01 -18.36 -5.43
C ASP A 242 5.78 -17.85 -6.87
N ALA A 243 4.78 -18.35 -7.57
CA ALA A 243 4.40 -17.84 -8.88
C ALA A 243 3.90 -16.38 -8.79
N VAL A 244 3.14 -16.07 -7.75
CA VAL A 244 2.66 -14.72 -7.47
C VAL A 244 3.84 -13.77 -7.18
N ARG A 245 4.82 -14.19 -6.37
CA ARG A 245 6.04 -13.39 -6.11
C ARG A 245 6.82 -13.10 -7.38
N ALA A 246 6.97 -14.09 -8.26
CA ALA A 246 7.68 -13.91 -9.54
C ALA A 246 7.01 -12.82 -10.40
N VAL A 247 5.68 -12.85 -10.52
CA VAL A 247 4.91 -11.83 -11.26
C VAL A 247 5.04 -10.46 -10.60
N ILE A 248 4.94 -10.37 -9.26
CA ILE A 248 5.09 -9.11 -8.54
C ILE A 248 6.48 -8.51 -8.77
N ARG A 249 7.53 -9.32 -8.66
CA ARG A 249 8.94 -8.91 -8.87
C ARG A 249 9.15 -8.29 -10.26
N GLU A 250 8.67 -8.95 -11.29
CA GLU A 250 8.73 -8.45 -12.66
C GLU A 250 8.03 -7.10 -12.79
N ARG A 251 6.80 -6.99 -12.28
CA ARG A 251 6.00 -5.76 -12.34
C ARG A 251 6.65 -4.61 -11.58
N VAL A 252 7.12 -4.87 -10.35
CA VAL A 252 7.81 -3.87 -9.52
C VAL A 252 9.06 -3.34 -10.22
N GLY A 253 9.81 -4.20 -10.90
CA GLY A 253 10.98 -3.79 -11.71
C GLY A 253 10.60 -2.73 -12.75
N GLY A 254 9.59 -2.99 -13.58
CA GLY A 254 9.15 -2.04 -14.60
C GLY A 254 8.55 -0.74 -14.03
N LEU A 255 7.82 -0.82 -12.90
CA LEU A 255 7.28 0.37 -12.23
C LEU A 255 8.40 1.25 -11.65
N ARG A 256 9.45 0.63 -11.08
CA ARG A 256 10.63 1.35 -10.59
C ARG A 256 11.36 2.08 -11.71
N GLU A 257 11.58 1.42 -12.84
CA GLU A 257 12.19 2.05 -14.01
C GLU A 257 11.40 3.26 -14.49
N ALA A 258 10.08 3.17 -14.53
CA ALA A 258 9.20 4.28 -14.91
C ALA A 258 9.32 5.49 -13.95
N VAL A 259 9.43 5.25 -12.63
CA VAL A 259 9.66 6.32 -11.65
C VAL A 259 11.04 6.94 -11.81
N LEU A 260 12.09 6.15 -12.01
CA LEU A 260 13.45 6.66 -12.21
C LEU A 260 13.54 7.50 -13.50
N ALA A 261 12.94 7.03 -14.60
CA ALA A 261 12.86 7.80 -15.84
C ALA A 261 12.08 9.12 -15.68
N GLN A 262 11.09 9.16 -14.76
CA GLN A 262 10.42 10.42 -14.41
C GLN A 262 11.37 11.39 -13.72
N TYR A 263 12.18 10.92 -12.77
CA TYR A 263 13.17 11.77 -12.10
C TYR A 263 14.16 12.35 -13.10
N ASP A 264 14.69 11.56 -14.03
CA ASP A 264 15.60 12.06 -15.06
C ASP A 264 14.96 13.20 -15.87
N ARG A 265 13.67 13.07 -16.26
CA ARG A 265 12.93 14.13 -16.97
C ARG A 265 12.75 15.39 -16.12
N VAL A 266 12.47 15.23 -14.83
CA VAL A 266 12.24 16.35 -13.92
C VAL A 266 13.55 17.09 -13.64
N PHE A 267 14.65 16.38 -13.43
CA PHE A 267 15.96 17.01 -13.24
C PHE A 267 16.44 17.74 -14.50
N ALA A 268 16.16 17.21 -15.68
CA ALA A 268 16.43 17.93 -16.93
C ALA A 268 15.69 19.27 -17.06
N LEU A 269 14.55 19.48 -16.36
CA LEU A 269 13.87 20.78 -16.33
C LEU A 269 14.63 21.84 -15.54
N VAL A 270 15.48 21.43 -14.58
CA VAL A 270 16.15 22.35 -13.65
C VAL A 270 17.54 22.77 -14.17
N GLY A 271 18.03 22.12 -15.24
CA GLY A 271 19.40 22.33 -15.78
C GLY A 271 20.43 21.46 -15.05
N ASP A 272 21.58 21.26 -15.66
CA ASP A 272 22.64 20.27 -15.43
C ASP A 272 23.16 19.96 -14.01
N SER A 273 22.40 20.20 -13.00
CA SER A 273 22.72 19.78 -11.63
C SER A 273 21.94 18.53 -11.22
N ALA A 274 21.85 17.54 -12.11
CA ALA A 274 21.34 16.23 -11.69
C ALA A 274 22.30 15.68 -10.63
N PRO A 275 21.84 15.45 -9.36
CA PRO A 275 22.66 14.72 -8.43
C PRO A 275 22.97 13.38 -9.06
N GLN A 276 24.24 13.01 -9.09
CA GLN A 276 24.63 11.67 -9.53
C GLN A 276 23.72 10.67 -8.84
N ARG A 277 23.12 9.73 -9.64
CA ARG A 277 22.33 8.64 -9.09
C ARG A 277 23.08 8.13 -7.87
N PRO A 278 22.45 7.95 -6.71
CA PRO A 278 23.13 7.29 -5.60
C PRO A 278 23.45 5.86 -6.07
N ALA A 279 24.62 5.73 -6.70
CA ALA A 279 25.23 4.44 -6.90
C ALA A 279 25.48 3.90 -5.49
N ASP A 280 24.79 2.83 -5.13
CA ASP A 280 25.09 1.96 -3.99
C ASP A 280 25.72 2.67 -2.77
N ARG A 281 25.04 3.65 -2.19
CA ARG A 281 25.31 3.97 -0.80
C ARG A 281 24.77 2.80 0.04
N ARG A 282 25.62 1.84 0.31
CA ARG A 282 25.43 0.88 1.41
C ARG A 282 25.10 1.74 2.64
N VAL A 283 23.86 1.65 3.09
CA VAL A 283 23.46 2.23 4.37
C VAL A 283 24.33 1.50 5.39
N GLN A 284 25.27 2.21 6.00
CA GLN A 284 26.04 1.65 7.12
C GLN A 284 25.03 1.31 8.21
N PRO A 285 25.10 0.10 8.80
CA PRO A 285 24.24 -0.23 9.91
C PRO A 285 24.51 0.77 11.03
N VAL A 286 23.43 1.42 11.50
CA VAL A 286 23.46 2.21 12.72
C VAL A 286 23.87 1.26 13.83
N GLY A 287 25.11 1.42 14.34
CA GLY A 287 25.63 0.60 15.41
C GLY A 287 24.70 0.70 16.61
N VAL A 288 24.13 -0.43 17.01
CA VAL A 288 23.47 -0.59 18.30
C VAL A 288 24.62 -0.59 19.32
N GLY A 289 24.82 0.55 19.98
CA GLY A 289 25.70 0.65 21.13
C GLY A 289 25.18 -0.28 22.23
N ALA A 290 26.11 -0.98 22.83
CA ALA A 290 25.94 -1.94 23.91
C ALA A 290 25.31 -1.30 25.17
#